data_cacd6324b81fc6ce65411fb46da0af70
#
_entry.id   cacd6324b81fc6ce65411fb46da0af70
#
_cell.length_a   1.000
_cell.length_b   1.000
_cell.length_c   1.000
_cell.angle_alpha   90.00
_cell.angle_beta   90.00
_cell.angle_gamma   90.00
#
_symmetry.space_group_name_H-M   'P 1'
#
loop_
_entity.id
_entity.type
_entity.pdbx_description
1 polymer ?
#
loop_
_entity_poly.entity_id
_entity_poly.type
_entity_poly.pdbx_seq_one_letter_code
_entity_poly.pdbx_strand_id
1 'polypeptide(L)'
;MDLFEKCIGFYDDPSVAMKYGYPTNPRTVMKMGMFPYFIPIEQAEGTEVVIHGRRLLMIGSNNYLGLTNHPKVKERAMEAIRKYGTSCTGSRFLNGTLQMHVDLEERLAAFVGQEAALVFSTGFQVNLGSIPALVDPGDILITDKEVHASIVDGVRQAKGQKGVQTRFFKHNEAADLESILKSCPDEAGKLVVVDGVYSMGGDIAPLPGIVPVCKKYGARILCDDAHSLGVLGGGRGTATHFGLVPDVDLVMGTFSKSFASIGGFLAGRKEVIHWVQIFARPFIFSASLPPANVATVLACLDVIQEEPERVVRVNAVAERVRNELRSMGYDIAVSETPIIPIVIGDMMKTIQAWKILFDSGIYTNVALPPAVPPDMSLLRTSYMATHTDAQVDRILETFGKVKQLLAI
;
A
#
# COMPACT_ATOMS: atom_id res chain seq x y z
N MET A 1 -16.94 -19.05 29.97
CA MET A 1 -16.99 -18.92 28.50
C MET A 1 -15.56 -19.09 27.99
N ASP A 2 -15.35 -20.10 27.16
CA ASP A 2 -14.02 -20.32 26.55
C ASP A 2 -13.67 -19.17 25.61
N LEU A 3 -12.44 -18.64 25.70
CA LEU A 3 -11.94 -17.58 24.84
C LEU A 3 -12.02 -17.92 23.35
N PHE A 4 -11.89 -19.19 22.99
CA PHE A 4 -11.86 -19.68 21.61
C PHE A 4 -13.24 -20.05 21.03
N GLU A 5 -14.31 -20.10 21.83
CA GLU A 5 -15.68 -20.41 21.33
C GLU A 5 -16.09 -19.50 20.17
N LYS A 6 -15.75 -18.19 20.24
CA LYS A 6 -16.03 -17.24 19.15
C LYS A 6 -15.29 -17.58 17.84
N CYS A 7 -14.08 -18.14 17.94
CA CYS A 7 -13.27 -18.50 16.76
C CYS A 7 -13.85 -19.75 16.08
N ILE A 8 -14.22 -20.74 16.88
CA ILE A 8 -14.85 -21.99 16.39
C ILE A 8 -16.22 -21.66 15.80
N GLY A 9 -17.05 -20.92 16.54
CA GLY A 9 -18.37 -20.50 16.07
C GLY A 9 -18.31 -19.66 14.79
N PHE A 10 -17.38 -18.71 14.68
CA PHE A 10 -17.22 -17.91 13.45
C PHE A 10 -17.01 -18.79 12.20
N TYR A 11 -16.23 -19.87 12.35
CA TYR A 11 -15.91 -20.77 11.24
C TYR A 11 -17.08 -21.69 10.85
N ASP A 12 -17.87 -22.14 11.81
CA ASP A 12 -18.87 -23.19 11.65
C ASP A 12 -20.32 -22.73 11.73
N ASP A 13 -20.62 -21.66 12.46
CA ASP A 13 -21.97 -21.17 12.73
C ASP A 13 -22.23 -19.83 12.01
N PRO A 14 -23.18 -19.81 11.04
CA PRO A 14 -23.54 -18.58 10.33
C PRO A 14 -23.99 -17.44 11.27
N SER A 15 -24.68 -17.76 12.39
CA SER A 15 -25.16 -16.75 13.33
C SER A 15 -24.01 -16.04 14.06
N VAL A 16 -22.91 -16.74 14.33
CA VAL A 16 -21.69 -16.15 14.89
C VAL A 16 -20.96 -15.31 13.83
N ALA A 17 -20.83 -15.82 12.59
CA ALA A 17 -20.22 -15.08 11.51
C ALA A 17 -20.96 -13.74 11.23
N MET A 18 -22.29 -13.72 11.28
CA MET A 18 -23.11 -12.53 11.11
C MET A 18 -22.83 -11.44 12.16
N LYS A 19 -22.49 -11.80 13.41
CA LYS A 19 -22.07 -10.83 14.44
C LYS A 19 -20.78 -10.08 14.08
N TYR A 20 -19.95 -10.66 13.22
CA TYR A 20 -18.72 -10.07 12.72
C TYR A 20 -18.87 -9.48 11.31
N GLY A 21 -20.12 -9.28 10.82
CA GLY A 21 -20.40 -8.62 9.54
C GLY A 21 -20.31 -9.54 8.32
N TYR A 22 -20.26 -10.85 8.50
CA TYR A 22 -20.26 -11.79 7.38
C TYR A 22 -21.67 -12.39 7.17
N PRO A 23 -22.15 -12.51 5.93
CA PRO A 23 -23.51 -13.00 5.66
C PRO A 23 -23.69 -14.51 5.92
N THR A 24 -22.58 -15.24 5.94
CA THR A 24 -22.53 -16.68 6.26
C THR A 24 -21.13 -17.05 6.75
N ASN A 25 -20.97 -18.29 7.24
CA ASN A 25 -19.67 -18.74 7.73
C ASN A 25 -18.68 -19.06 6.60
N PRO A 26 -17.37 -18.90 6.84
CA PRO A 26 -16.31 -19.16 5.85
C PRO A 26 -16.36 -20.58 5.28
N ARG A 27 -16.65 -21.59 6.09
CA ARG A 27 -16.72 -23.01 5.66
C ARG A 27 -17.76 -23.21 4.55
N THR A 28 -18.92 -22.59 4.66
CA THR A 28 -19.97 -22.67 3.63
C THR A 28 -19.51 -22.06 2.32
N VAL A 29 -18.93 -20.86 2.36
CA VAL A 29 -18.42 -20.17 1.16
C VAL A 29 -17.28 -20.95 0.50
N MET A 30 -16.40 -21.55 1.31
CA MET A 30 -15.32 -22.41 0.80
C MET A 30 -15.87 -23.66 0.08
N LYS A 31 -16.88 -24.34 0.67
CA LYS A 31 -17.52 -25.51 0.04
C LYS A 31 -18.20 -25.16 -1.30
N MET A 32 -18.69 -23.93 -1.45
CA MET A 32 -19.27 -23.44 -2.71
C MET A 32 -18.21 -23.03 -3.74
N GLY A 33 -16.91 -23.06 -3.41
CA GLY A 33 -15.84 -22.57 -4.28
C GLY A 33 -15.89 -21.06 -4.54
N MET A 34 -16.54 -20.31 -3.64
CA MET A 34 -16.77 -18.87 -3.75
C MET A 34 -15.96 -18.04 -2.74
N PHE A 35 -14.98 -18.63 -2.07
CA PHE A 35 -14.13 -17.95 -1.10
C PHE A 35 -12.90 -17.34 -1.81
N PRO A 36 -12.83 -16.00 -1.96
CA PRO A 36 -11.82 -15.36 -2.81
C PRO A 36 -10.48 -15.09 -2.11
N TYR A 37 -10.32 -15.53 -0.85
CA TYR A 37 -9.17 -15.21 -0.03
C TYR A 37 -8.28 -16.42 0.23
N PHE A 38 -6.98 -16.17 0.51
CA PHE A 38 -5.99 -17.19 0.88
C PHE A 38 -5.81 -18.30 -0.16
N ILE A 39 -6.05 -17.98 -1.45
CA ILE A 39 -5.89 -18.94 -2.55
C ILE A 39 -4.38 -19.10 -2.83
N PRO A 40 -3.82 -20.32 -2.70
CA PRO A 40 -2.41 -20.56 -2.97
C PRO A 40 -2.06 -20.34 -4.44
N ILE A 41 -1.00 -19.55 -4.68
CA ILE A 41 -0.40 -19.38 -6.01
C ILE A 41 0.75 -20.36 -6.12
N GLU A 42 0.66 -21.29 -7.07
CA GLU A 42 1.65 -22.35 -7.31
C GLU A 42 2.89 -21.82 -8.04
N GLN A 43 2.68 -20.89 -8.99
CA GLN A 43 3.73 -20.22 -9.76
C GLN A 43 3.30 -18.78 -10.08
N ALA A 44 4.27 -17.87 -10.16
CA ALA A 44 4.07 -16.49 -10.58
C ALA A 44 5.13 -16.12 -11.60
N GLU A 45 4.71 -15.75 -12.80
CA GLU A 45 5.58 -15.41 -13.92
C GLU A 45 5.07 -14.16 -14.63
N GLY A 46 5.74 -13.03 -14.39
CA GLY A 46 5.33 -11.75 -14.96
C GLY A 46 3.90 -11.36 -14.59
N THR A 47 3.03 -11.31 -15.58
CA THR A 47 1.61 -10.96 -15.42
C THR A 47 0.70 -12.16 -15.22
N GLU A 48 1.24 -13.37 -15.19
CA GLU A 48 0.47 -14.60 -15.05
C GLU A 48 0.81 -15.35 -13.76
N VAL A 49 -0.18 -16.07 -13.25
CA VAL A 49 -0.05 -16.96 -12.10
C VAL A 49 -0.66 -18.31 -12.40
N VAL A 50 -0.16 -19.36 -11.74
CA VAL A 50 -0.76 -20.70 -11.79
C VAL A 50 -1.49 -20.94 -10.48
N ILE A 51 -2.78 -21.25 -10.58
CA ILE A 51 -3.67 -21.56 -9.45
C ILE A 51 -4.51 -22.78 -9.85
N HIS A 52 -4.47 -23.83 -9.02
CA HIS A 52 -5.13 -25.12 -9.31
C HIS A 52 -4.77 -25.67 -10.70
N GLY A 53 -3.46 -25.61 -11.04
CA GLY A 53 -2.93 -26.04 -12.33
C GLY A 53 -3.36 -25.21 -13.54
N ARG A 54 -4.08 -24.10 -13.36
CA ARG A 54 -4.56 -23.20 -14.44
C ARG A 54 -3.77 -21.91 -14.48
N ARG A 55 -3.40 -21.43 -15.67
CA ARG A 55 -2.81 -20.10 -15.88
C ARG A 55 -3.91 -19.03 -15.88
N LEU A 56 -3.72 -17.98 -15.07
CA LEU A 56 -4.61 -16.83 -14.97
C LEU A 56 -3.80 -15.54 -15.12
N LEU A 57 -4.39 -14.54 -15.77
CA LEU A 57 -3.87 -13.18 -15.77
C LEU A 57 -4.10 -12.55 -14.39
N MET A 58 -3.04 -12.00 -13.80
CA MET A 58 -3.06 -11.36 -12.50
C MET A 58 -3.33 -9.86 -12.63
N ILE A 59 -4.50 -9.42 -12.23
CA ILE A 59 -4.86 -8.00 -12.15
C ILE A 59 -5.18 -7.55 -10.72
N GLY A 60 -4.63 -8.22 -9.72
CA GLY A 60 -4.77 -7.88 -8.30
C GLY A 60 -3.42 -7.63 -7.61
N SER A 61 -2.30 -7.73 -8.33
CA SER A 61 -0.96 -7.56 -7.76
C SER A 61 -0.54 -6.09 -7.71
N ASN A 62 0.14 -5.69 -6.63
CA ASN A 62 0.78 -4.38 -6.51
C ASN A 62 2.19 -4.32 -7.16
N ASN A 63 2.56 -5.29 -7.99
CA ASN A 63 3.84 -5.32 -8.72
C ASN A 63 3.80 -4.36 -9.93
N TYR A 64 3.54 -3.07 -9.68
CA TYR A 64 3.23 -2.06 -10.71
C TYR A 64 4.23 -2.02 -11.86
N LEU A 65 5.53 -2.13 -11.57
CA LEU A 65 6.58 -2.08 -12.59
C LEU A 65 6.97 -3.45 -13.16
N GLY A 66 6.41 -4.55 -12.62
CA GLY A 66 6.70 -5.90 -13.07
C GLY A 66 8.10 -6.40 -12.69
N LEU A 67 8.71 -5.89 -11.61
CA LEU A 67 10.11 -6.14 -11.27
C LEU A 67 10.37 -7.45 -10.53
N THR A 68 9.36 -8.14 -10.01
CA THR A 68 9.55 -9.40 -9.26
C THR A 68 10.27 -10.49 -10.07
N ASN A 69 10.13 -10.47 -11.40
CA ASN A 69 10.76 -11.43 -12.30
C ASN A 69 11.88 -10.81 -13.16
N HIS A 70 12.27 -9.56 -12.91
CA HIS A 70 13.30 -8.87 -13.68
C HIS A 70 14.66 -9.58 -13.51
N PRO A 71 15.39 -9.93 -14.60
CA PRO A 71 16.63 -10.70 -14.51
C PRO A 71 17.70 -10.05 -13.62
N LYS A 72 17.95 -8.75 -13.78
CA LYS A 72 18.90 -7.97 -12.97
C LYS A 72 18.55 -8.02 -11.47
N VAL A 73 17.26 -7.92 -11.14
CA VAL A 73 16.78 -7.93 -9.75
C VAL A 73 17.00 -9.32 -9.12
N LYS A 74 16.65 -10.38 -9.84
CA LYS A 74 16.84 -11.77 -9.37
C LYS A 74 18.33 -12.10 -9.16
N GLU A 75 19.20 -11.73 -10.11
CA GLU A 75 20.63 -12.01 -9.98
C GLU A 75 21.25 -11.27 -8.79
N ARG A 76 20.95 -9.99 -8.60
CA ARG A 76 21.44 -9.22 -7.45
C ARG A 76 21.02 -9.83 -6.11
N ALA A 77 19.80 -10.34 -6.02
CA ALA A 77 19.32 -11.04 -4.81
C ALA A 77 20.13 -12.33 -4.56
N MET A 78 20.39 -13.12 -5.59
CA MET A 78 21.19 -14.35 -5.49
C MET A 78 22.64 -14.06 -5.11
N GLU A 79 23.27 -13.03 -5.70
CA GLU A 79 24.63 -12.58 -5.35
C GLU A 79 24.72 -12.19 -3.86
N ALA A 80 23.70 -11.47 -3.34
CA ALA A 80 23.67 -11.08 -1.94
C ALA A 80 23.58 -12.29 -1.00
N ILE A 81 22.78 -13.31 -1.37
CA ILE A 81 22.74 -14.58 -0.61
C ILE A 81 24.09 -15.27 -0.59
N ARG A 82 24.77 -15.36 -1.74
CA ARG A 82 26.12 -15.96 -1.82
C ARG A 82 27.15 -15.24 -0.95
N LYS A 83 27.07 -13.91 -0.86
CA LYS A 83 28.02 -13.07 -0.14
C LYS A 83 27.76 -12.97 1.36
N TYR A 84 26.50 -12.82 1.76
CA TYR A 84 26.11 -12.46 3.12
C TYR A 84 25.28 -13.53 3.85
N GLY A 85 24.85 -14.58 3.14
CA GLY A 85 23.89 -15.56 3.66
C GLY A 85 22.45 -15.06 3.60
N THR A 86 21.56 -15.76 4.30
CA THR A 86 20.10 -15.58 4.19
C THR A 86 19.53 -14.56 5.18
N SER A 87 20.26 -14.21 6.23
CA SER A 87 19.79 -13.34 7.32
C SER A 87 20.94 -12.68 8.06
N CYS A 88 20.66 -11.54 8.70
CA CYS A 88 21.60 -10.89 9.62
C CYS A 88 21.53 -11.43 11.06
N THR A 89 20.49 -12.21 11.39
CA THR A 89 20.23 -12.79 12.73
C THR A 89 20.28 -11.78 13.89
N GLY A 90 19.98 -10.50 13.62
CA GLY A 90 19.99 -9.44 14.61
C GLY A 90 19.30 -8.17 14.10
N SER A 91 19.00 -7.26 15.03
CA SER A 91 18.41 -5.97 14.70
C SER A 91 19.47 -4.99 14.17
N ARG A 92 19.00 -3.95 13.46
CA ARG A 92 19.84 -2.85 12.99
C ARG A 92 20.59 -2.15 14.13
N PHE A 93 20.00 -2.13 15.31
CA PHE A 93 20.56 -1.49 16.51
C PHE A 93 21.78 -2.24 17.08
N LEU A 94 21.85 -3.56 16.89
CA LEU A 94 22.93 -4.40 17.43
C LEU A 94 23.90 -4.86 16.31
N ASN A 95 23.73 -6.10 15.85
CA ASN A 95 24.66 -6.75 14.91
C ASN A 95 24.11 -6.86 13.48
N GLY A 96 22.89 -6.38 13.21
CA GLY A 96 22.22 -6.57 11.93
C GLY A 96 22.38 -5.42 10.93
N THR A 97 23.31 -4.49 11.11
CA THR A 97 23.60 -3.44 10.13
C THR A 97 24.74 -3.86 9.22
N LEU A 98 24.42 -4.12 7.94
CA LEU A 98 25.38 -4.34 6.87
C LEU A 98 25.64 -3.01 6.12
N GLN A 99 26.81 -2.89 5.48
CA GLN A 99 27.10 -1.71 4.65
C GLN A 99 26.02 -1.48 3.59
N MET A 100 25.50 -2.53 2.97
CA MET A 100 24.44 -2.43 1.97
C MET A 100 23.12 -1.84 2.49
N HIS A 101 22.85 -1.88 3.81
CA HIS A 101 21.71 -1.16 4.38
C HIS A 101 21.96 0.35 4.35
N VAL A 102 23.19 0.77 4.70
CA VAL A 102 23.59 2.19 4.68
C VAL A 102 23.54 2.71 3.24
N ASP A 103 24.14 1.96 2.30
CA ASP A 103 24.13 2.31 0.88
C ASP A 103 22.69 2.46 0.34
N LEU A 104 21.77 1.57 0.78
CA LEU A 104 20.36 1.65 0.40
C LEU A 104 19.68 2.90 0.99
N GLU A 105 19.94 3.22 2.25
CA GLU A 105 19.38 4.40 2.93
C GLU A 105 19.82 5.69 2.23
N GLU A 106 21.11 5.82 1.88
CA GLU A 106 21.62 6.96 1.12
C GLU A 106 20.96 7.09 -0.25
N ARG A 107 20.83 5.98 -0.97
CA ARG A 107 20.20 5.98 -2.30
C ARG A 107 18.71 6.29 -2.26
N LEU A 108 18.00 5.80 -1.25
CA LEU A 108 16.57 6.08 -1.07
C LEU A 108 16.34 7.55 -0.75
N ALA A 109 17.14 8.13 0.15
CA ALA A 109 17.08 9.55 0.47
C ALA A 109 17.26 10.42 -0.79
N ALA A 110 18.32 10.14 -1.56
CA ALA A 110 18.57 10.83 -2.83
C ALA A 110 17.44 10.63 -3.84
N PHE A 111 16.87 9.41 -3.92
CA PHE A 111 15.80 9.09 -4.87
C PHE A 111 14.52 9.90 -4.62
N VAL A 112 14.12 10.06 -3.36
CA VAL A 112 12.93 10.83 -2.98
C VAL A 112 13.22 12.31 -2.70
N GLY A 113 14.49 12.75 -2.81
CA GLY A 113 14.90 14.14 -2.63
C GLY A 113 14.92 14.59 -1.17
N GLN A 114 15.22 13.70 -0.24
CA GLN A 114 15.33 13.97 1.19
C GLN A 114 16.80 13.87 1.68
N GLU A 115 17.10 14.37 2.89
CA GLU A 115 18.47 14.41 3.44
C GLU A 115 18.96 13.04 3.92
N ALA A 116 18.07 12.23 4.48
CA ALA A 116 18.39 10.92 5.04
C ALA A 116 17.20 9.97 4.93
N ALA A 117 17.46 8.68 5.01
CA ALA A 117 16.45 7.65 5.12
C ALA A 117 16.82 6.57 6.14
N LEU A 118 15.83 5.84 6.62
CA LEU A 118 15.96 4.71 7.55
C LEU A 118 15.14 3.53 7.05
N VAL A 119 15.78 2.37 6.86
CA VAL A 119 15.17 1.16 6.32
C VAL A 119 14.66 0.24 7.43
N PHE A 120 13.38 -0.12 7.36
CA PHE A 120 12.67 -1.04 8.24
C PHE A 120 12.44 -2.41 7.57
N SER A 121 12.19 -3.44 8.37
CA SER A 121 11.96 -4.80 7.87
C SER A 121 10.63 -4.99 7.17
N THR A 122 9.63 -4.14 7.43
CA THR A 122 8.34 -4.10 6.70
C THR A 122 7.84 -2.67 6.58
N GLY A 123 7.05 -2.37 5.52
CA GLY A 123 6.38 -1.07 5.38
C GLY A 123 5.41 -0.77 6.53
N PHE A 124 4.72 -1.81 7.04
CA PHE A 124 3.82 -1.65 8.20
C PHE A 124 4.55 -1.12 9.43
N GLN A 125 5.77 -1.63 9.70
CA GLN A 125 6.59 -1.19 10.83
C GLN A 125 7.09 0.26 10.70
N VAL A 126 7.20 0.80 9.50
CA VAL A 126 7.60 2.21 9.31
C VAL A 126 6.60 3.13 10.00
N ASN A 127 5.32 3.04 9.65
CA ASN A 127 4.26 3.88 10.27
C ASN A 127 4.07 3.56 11.75
N LEU A 128 3.99 2.26 12.08
CA LEU A 128 3.82 1.79 13.46
C LEU A 128 4.94 2.27 14.40
N GLY A 129 6.16 2.44 13.88
CA GLY A 129 7.32 2.87 14.64
C GLY A 129 7.53 4.38 14.62
N SER A 130 7.39 5.00 13.45
CA SER A 130 7.71 6.42 13.26
C SER A 130 6.68 7.35 13.90
N ILE A 131 5.38 7.08 13.69
CA ILE A 131 4.31 7.95 14.17
C ILE A 131 4.38 8.13 15.70
N PRO A 132 4.38 7.07 16.52
CA PRO A 132 4.46 7.23 17.97
C PRO A 132 5.82 7.73 18.46
N ALA A 133 6.91 7.53 17.69
CA ALA A 133 8.23 8.04 18.07
C ALA A 133 8.37 9.57 17.87
N LEU A 134 7.54 10.15 17.00
CA LEU A 134 7.60 11.57 16.62
C LEU A 134 6.71 12.50 17.46
N VAL A 135 5.83 11.95 18.30
CA VAL A 135 4.86 12.72 19.07
C VAL A 135 5.04 12.49 20.58
N ASP A 136 4.89 13.55 21.35
CA ASP A 136 4.99 13.55 22.79
C ASP A 136 3.67 14.02 23.43
N PRO A 137 3.51 13.87 24.77
CA PRO A 137 2.37 14.43 25.49
C PRO A 137 2.18 15.94 25.21
N GLY A 138 0.98 16.30 24.77
CA GLY A 138 0.65 17.68 24.36
C GLY A 138 0.59 17.90 22.85
N ASP A 139 1.21 17.01 22.06
CA ASP A 139 1.13 17.07 20.60
C ASP A 139 -0.22 16.60 20.05
N ILE A 140 -0.50 16.98 18.81
CA ILE A 140 -1.73 16.67 18.10
C ILE A 140 -1.38 15.92 16.80
N LEU A 141 -1.90 14.70 16.69
CA LEU A 141 -1.77 13.86 15.52
C LEU A 141 -3.07 13.92 14.71
N ILE A 142 -2.97 14.32 13.44
CA ILE A 142 -4.12 14.54 12.55
C ILE A 142 -3.95 13.64 11.32
N THR A 143 -4.95 12.82 11.01
CA THR A 143 -4.88 11.94 9.82
C THR A 143 -6.12 12.09 8.95
N ASP A 144 -5.98 11.80 7.68
CA ASP A 144 -7.12 11.51 6.82
C ASP A 144 -7.91 10.29 7.37
N LYS A 145 -9.20 10.21 7.11
CA LYS A 145 -10.07 9.11 7.59
C LYS A 145 -9.79 7.78 6.89
N GLU A 146 -9.27 7.80 5.67
CA GLU A 146 -9.07 6.62 4.83
C GLU A 146 -7.62 6.14 4.76
N VAL A 147 -6.77 6.61 5.67
CA VAL A 147 -5.37 6.17 5.74
C VAL A 147 -5.22 4.69 6.01
N HIS A 148 -4.08 4.14 5.56
CA HIS A 148 -3.76 2.74 5.70
C HIS A 148 -3.76 2.25 7.17
N ALA A 149 -4.09 0.97 7.37
CA ALA A 149 -4.16 0.33 8.69
C ALA A 149 -2.89 0.51 9.54
N SER A 150 -1.70 0.56 8.93
CA SER A 150 -0.45 0.79 9.65
C SER A 150 -0.37 2.19 10.28
N ILE A 151 -0.95 3.20 9.63
CA ILE A 151 -1.08 4.56 10.17
C ILE A 151 -2.10 4.53 11.31
N VAL A 152 -3.25 3.91 11.11
CA VAL A 152 -4.28 3.75 12.16
C VAL A 152 -3.69 3.09 13.42
N ASP A 153 -2.88 2.05 13.27
CA ASP A 153 -2.26 1.36 14.41
C ASP A 153 -1.14 2.20 15.04
N GLY A 154 -0.37 2.96 14.25
CA GLY A 154 0.57 3.96 14.75
C GLY A 154 -0.13 5.05 15.56
N VAL A 155 -1.28 5.54 15.08
CA VAL A 155 -2.15 6.49 15.79
C VAL A 155 -2.69 5.92 17.10
N ARG A 156 -3.16 4.67 17.08
CA ARG A 156 -3.64 3.98 18.30
C ARG A 156 -2.54 3.84 19.34
N GLN A 157 -1.33 3.50 18.91
CA GLN A 157 -0.18 3.41 19.78
C GLN A 157 0.20 4.80 20.35
N ALA A 158 0.25 5.84 19.53
CA ALA A 158 0.51 7.21 19.97
C ALA A 158 -0.56 7.74 20.93
N LYS A 159 -1.85 7.43 20.68
CA LYS A 159 -2.95 7.77 21.57
C LYS A 159 -2.83 7.16 22.96
N GLY A 160 -2.17 6.00 23.08
CA GLY A 160 -1.85 5.38 24.37
C GLY A 160 -0.82 6.16 25.18
N GLN A 161 -0.07 7.08 24.58
CA GLN A 161 0.82 7.99 25.29
C GLN A 161 -0.01 9.07 25.99
N LYS A 162 0.36 9.37 27.23
CA LYS A 162 -0.38 10.31 28.04
C LYS A 162 -0.32 11.72 27.43
N GLY A 163 -1.49 12.27 27.10
CA GLY A 163 -1.64 13.64 26.60
C GLY A 163 -1.60 13.80 25.07
N VAL A 164 -1.27 12.75 24.29
CA VAL A 164 -1.33 12.82 22.83
C VAL A 164 -2.79 12.84 22.35
N GLN A 165 -3.16 13.88 21.61
CA GLN A 165 -4.48 14.02 21.01
C GLN A 165 -4.48 13.50 19.58
N THR A 166 -5.59 12.88 19.17
CA THR A 166 -5.75 12.36 17.79
C THR A 166 -7.02 12.94 17.17
N ARG A 167 -6.92 13.43 15.94
CA ARG A 167 -8.03 13.99 15.16
C ARG A 167 -8.04 13.42 13.75
N PHE A 168 -9.21 13.41 13.12
CA PHE A 168 -9.40 12.87 11.78
C PHE A 168 -10.11 13.90 10.93
N PHE A 169 -9.57 14.23 9.76
CA PHE A 169 -10.25 15.06 8.79
C PHE A 169 -10.90 14.19 7.70
N LYS A 170 -11.91 14.75 7.05
CA LYS A 170 -12.62 14.07 5.97
C LYS A 170 -11.70 13.82 4.80
N HIS A 171 -11.90 12.67 4.18
CA HIS A 171 -11.07 12.18 3.11
C HIS A 171 -10.83 13.23 2.01
N ASN A 172 -9.54 13.54 1.80
CA ASN A 172 -9.06 14.51 0.81
C ASN A 172 -9.61 15.94 0.92
N GLU A 173 -10.27 16.31 2.05
CA GLU A 173 -10.83 17.65 2.25
C GLU A 173 -9.87 18.58 2.99
N ALA A 174 -9.09 19.39 2.25
CA ALA A 174 -8.16 20.38 2.83
C ALA A 174 -8.88 21.45 3.68
N ALA A 175 -10.13 21.81 3.37
CA ALA A 175 -10.92 22.75 4.17
C ALA A 175 -11.31 22.20 5.54
N ASP A 176 -11.61 20.89 5.63
CA ASP A 176 -11.87 20.23 6.91
C ASP A 176 -10.59 20.12 7.75
N LEU A 177 -9.45 19.81 7.12
CA LEU A 177 -8.14 19.85 7.75
C LEU A 177 -7.82 21.24 8.31
N GLU A 178 -8.09 22.32 7.52
CA GLU A 178 -7.88 23.69 7.98
C GLU A 178 -8.73 24.03 9.21
N SER A 179 -10.00 23.63 9.21
CA SER A 179 -10.90 23.81 10.35
C SER A 179 -10.36 23.15 11.62
N ILE A 180 -9.82 21.93 11.49
CA ILE A 180 -9.20 21.19 12.59
C ILE A 180 -7.94 21.92 13.09
N LEU A 181 -7.02 22.27 12.19
CA LEU A 181 -5.77 22.93 12.55
C LEU A 181 -5.99 24.28 13.21
N LYS A 182 -6.97 25.06 12.74
CA LYS A 182 -7.37 26.34 13.35
C LYS A 182 -7.84 26.20 14.79
N SER A 183 -8.36 25.04 15.18
CA SER A 183 -8.82 24.75 16.55
C SER A 183 -7.74 24.18 17.46
N CYS A 184 -6.52 23.94 16.94
CA CYS A 184 -5.40 23.46 17.72
C CYS A 184 -4.70 24.62 18.46
N PRO A 185 -4.19 24.42 19.68
CA PRO A 185 -3.33 25.39 20.35
C PRO A 185 -2.08 25.70 19.52
N ASP A 186 -1.64 26.95 19.51
CA ASP A 186 -0.47 27.37 18.75
C ASP A 186 0.82 26.68 19.22
N GLU A 187 0.93 26.49 20.53
CA GLU A 187 2.08 25.85 21.20
C GLU A 187 2.19 24.33 20.99
N ALA A 188 1.10 23.68 20.57
CA ALA A 188 1.12 22.23 20.35
C ALA A 188 1.91 21.85 19.09
N GLY A 189 2.76 20.84 19.19
CA GLY A 189 3.30 20.16 18.02
C GLY A 189 2.17 19.51 17.20
N LYS A 190 2.25 19.58 15.86
CA LYS A 190 1.18 19.08 14.98
C LYS A 190 1.80 18.22 13.89
N LEU A 191 1.34 16.96 13.80
CA LEU A 191 1.74 16.05 12.72
C LEU A 191 0.50 15.64 11.91
N VAL A 192 0.50 15.98 10.63
CA VAL A 192 -0.52 15.56 9.65
C VAL A 192 0.02 14.35 8.89
N VAL A 193 -0.78 13.28 8.80
CA VAL A 193 -0.40 12.05 8.08
C VAL A 193 -1.45 11.73 7.04
N VAL A 194 -1.00 11.51 5.79
CA VAL A 194 -1.83 11.15 4.64
C VAL A 194 -1.20 10.02 3.85
N ASP A 195 -2.01 9.21 3.16
CA ASP A 195 -1.50 8.34 2.10
C ASP A 195 -1.32 9.19 0.83
N GLY A 196 -0.19 9.07 0.15
CA GLY A 196 0.04 9.74 -1.13
C GLY A 196 -0.88 9.23 -2.23
N VAL A 197 -1.11 7.92 -2.25
CA VAL A 197 -2.13 7.23 -3.04
C VAL A 197 -2.89 6.27 -2.14
N TYR A 198 -4.20 6.40 -2.09
CA TYR A 198 -5.07 5.56 -1.25
C TYR A 198 -5.27 4.18 -1.85
N SER A 199 -5.00 3.17 -1.06
CA SER A 199 -4.86 1.77 -1.51
C SER A 199 -6.12 1.14 -2.07
N MET A 200 -7.30 1.62 -1.69
CA MET A 200 -8.60 1.09 -2.11
C MET A 200 -9.22 1.91 -3.24
N GLY A 201 -9.20 3.24 -3.13
CA GLY A 201 -9.75 4.16 -4.12
C GLY A 201 -8.85 4.36 -5.34
N GLY A 202 -7.54 4.29 -5.16
CA GLY A 202 -6.57 4.61 -6.21
C GLY A 202 -6.48 6.11 -6.53
N ASP A 203 -7.07 6.94 -5.67
CA ASP A 203 -7.02 8.39 -5.72
C ASP A 203 -5.75 8.93 -5.08
N ILE A 204 -5.40 10.17 -5.42
CA ILE A 204 -4.17 10.84 -5.00
C ILE A 204 -4.50 11.89 -3.93
N ALA A 205 -3.70 11.95 -2.85
CA ALA A 205 -3.83 13.02 -1.87
C ALA A 205 -3.62 14.40 -2.51
N PRO A 206 -4.53 15.37 -2.31
CA PRO A 206 -4.43 16.70 -2.89
C PRO A 206 -3.39 17.56 -2.15
N LEU A 207 -2.10 17.15 -2.20
CA LEU A 207 -1.01 17.87 -1.52
C LEU A 207 -0.96 19.38 -1.83
N PRO A 208 -1.28 19.83 -3.06
CA PRO A 208 -1.36 21.28 -3.34
C PRO A 208 -2.36 22.04 -2.46
N GLY A 209 -3.41 21.37 -1.98
CA GLY A 209 -4.35 21.94 -1.02
C GLY A 209 -3.94 21.74 0.44
N ILE A 210 -3.35 20.60 0.77
CA ILE A 210 -2.96 20.20 2.14
C ILE A 210 -1.74 20.96 2.63
N VAL A 211 -0.69 21.05 1.81
CA VAL A 211 0.60 21.65 2.18
C VAL A 211 0.48 23.13 2.61
N PRO A 212 -0.20 24.02 1.88
CA PRO A 212 -0.35 25.41 2.32
C PRO A 212 -1.07 25.55 3.66
N VAL A 213 -2.08 24.68 3.89
CA VAL A 213 -2.82 24.67 5.16
C VAL A 213 -1.90 24.23 6.29
N CYS A 214 -1.12 23.16 6.14
CA CYS A 214 -0.17 22.71 7.15
C CYS A 214 0.87 23.78 7.46
N LYS A 215 1.45 24.43 6.46
CA LYS A 215 2.41 25.53 6.64
C LYS A 215 1.81 26.71 7.42
N LYS A 216 0.59 27.10 7.09
CA LYS A 216 -0.12 28.21 7.75
C LYS A 216 -0.26 28.01 9.26
N TYR A 217 -0.46 26.79 9.72
CA TYR A 217 -0.66 26.43 11.12
C TYR A 217 0.54 25.73 11.77
N GLY A 218 1.71 25.73 11.13
CA GLY A 218 2.95 25.16 11.67
C GLY A 218 2.90 23.63 11.86
N ALA A 219 2.06 22.93 11.08
CA ALA A 219 1.98 21.46 11.12
C ALA A 219 3.03 20.82 10.19
N ARG A 220 3.59 19.69 10.64
CA ARG A 220 4.48 18.84 9.85
C ARG A 220 3.67 17.80 9.07
N ILE A 221 4.21 17.34 7.94
CA ILE A 221 3.53 16.42 7.03
C ILE A 221 4.34 15.13 6.88
N LEU A 222 3.69 13.99 7.12
CA LEU A 222 4.14 12.67 6.72
C LEU A 222 3.25 12.18 5.59
N CYS A 223 3.85 11.93 4.42
CA CYS A 223 3.19 11.36 3.25
C CYS A 223 3.60 9.88 3.10
N ASP A 224 2.63 8.98 3.16
CA ASP A 224 2.83 7.56 2.90
C ASP A 224 2.74 7.29 1.39
N ASP A 225 3.88 7.17 0.75
CA ASP A 225 4.03 6.92 -0.68
C ASP A 225 4.09 5.43 -1.03
N ALA A 226 3.55 4.56 -0.20
CA ALA A 226 3.58 3.11 -0.43
C ALA A 226 3.02 2.69 -1.80
N HIS A 227 2.00 3.37 -2.31
CA HIS A 227 1.40 3.13 -3.63
C HIS A 227 1.85 4.13 -4.71
N SER A 228 2.53 5.19 -4.34
CA SER A 228 2.98 6.24 -5.28
C SER A 228 4.36 5.97 -5.85
N LEU A 229 5.26 5.36 -5.05
CA LEU A 229 6.61 5.01 -5.48
C LEU A 229 6.58 4.02 -6.65
N GLY A 230 7.33 4.33 -7.71
CA GLY A 230 7.30 3.60 -8.98
C GLY A 230 6.08 3.92 -9.86
N VAL A 231 5.20 4.86 -9.45
CA VAL A 231 3.95 5.21 -10.16
C VAL A 231 3.87 6.70 -10.48
N LEU A 232 4.03 7.57 -9.49
CA LEU A 232 3.89 9.02 -9.61
C LEU A 232 5.25 9.73 -9.61
N GLY A 233 5.29 10.96 -10.17
CA GLY A 233 6.47 11.81 -10.13
C GLY A 233 7.72 11.18 -10.75
N GLY A 234 7.59 10.50 -11.89
CA GLY A 234 8.68 9.72 -12.49
C GLY A 234 9.14 8.54 -11.62
N GLY A 235 8.26 8.02 -10.79
CA GLY A 235 8.52 6.93 -9.85
C GLY A 235 9.00 7.36 -8.46
N ARG A 236 9.16 8.69 -8.23
CA ARG A 236 9.71 9.25 -6.98
C ARG A 236 8.66 9.59 -5.92
N GLY A 237 7.37 9.40 -6.23
CA GLY A 237 6.27 9.58 -5.28
C GLY A 237 5.47 10.87 -5.45
N THR A 238 4.52 11.07 -4.53
CA THR A 238 3.48 12.10 -4.63
C THR A 238 4.04 13.51 -4.46
N ALA A 239 4.99 13.73 -3.55
CA ALA A 239 5.61 15.04 -3.37
C ALA A 239 6.34 15.51 -4.66
N THR A 240 7.04 14.60 -5.35
CA THR A 240 7.69 14.89 -6.64
C THR A 240 6.66 15.14 -7.75
N HIS A 241 5.55 14.39 -7.76
CA HIS A 241 4.48 14.55 -8.74
C HIS A 241 3.91 15.98 -8.74
N PHE A 242 3.78 16.59 -7.57
CA PHE A 242 3.28 17.96 -7.42
C PHE A 242 4.37 19.04 -7.32
N GLY A 243 5.66 18.67 -7.37
CA GLY A 243 6.76 19.62 -7.19
C GLY A 243 6.88 20.17 -5.77
N LEU A 244 6.42 19.42 -4.77
CA LEU A 244 6.33 19.84 -3.37
C LEU A 244 7.34 19.11 -2.45
N VAL A 245 8.42 18.56 -3.00
CA VAL A 245 9.44 17.82 -2.23
C VAL A 245 9.97 18.62 -1.02
N PRO A 246 10.30 19.93 -1.13
CA PRO A 246 10.80 20.70 0.00
C PRO A 246 9.75 20.95 1.10
N ASP A 247 8.48 20.69 0.80
CA ASP A 247 7.33 21.06 1.63
C ASP A 247 6.70 19.88 2.35
N VAL A 248 7.13 18.65 2.02
CA VAL A 248 6.75 17.40 2.70
C VAL A 248 7.89 17.01 3.62
N ASP A 249 7.64 17.00 4.93
CA ASP A 249 8.69 16.81 5.94
C ASP A 249 9.20 15.37 6.01
N LEU A 250 8.29 14.40 5.81
CA LEU A 250 8.59 12.98 5.88
C LEU A 250 7.90 12.22 4.75
N VAL A 251 8.66 11.36 4.09
CA VAL A 251 8.19 10.43 3.07
C VAL A 251 8.36 9.01 3.59
N MET A 252 7.24 8.30 3.72
CA MET A 252 7.25 6.86 3.97
C MET A 252 7.14 6.11 2.65
N GLY A 253 7.86 5.01 2.49
CA GLY A 253 7.73 4.10 1.36
C GLY A 253 7.77 2.63 1.76
N THR A 254 7.19 1.77 0.92
CA THR A 254 7.26 0.32 1.09
C THR A 254 7.98 -0.35 -0.09
N PHE A 255 8.64 -1.47 0.18
CA PHE A 255 9.29 -2.26 -0.86
C PHE A 255 8.39 -3.40 -1.38
N SER A 256 7.23 -3.63 -0.76
CA SER A 256 6.35 -4.76 -1.07
C SER A 256 5.49 -4.58 -2.34
N LYS A 257 5.73 -3.53 -3.11
CA LYS A 257 4.98 -3.18 -4.32
C LYS A 257 5.94 -2.98 -5.51
N SER A 258 6.13 -1.76 -5.99
CA SER A 258 7.02 -1.46 -7.14
C SER A 258 8.47 -1.92 -6.96
N PHE A 259 8.96 -1.98 -5.72
CA PHE A 259 10.32 -2.46 -5.42
C PHE A 259 10.45 -3.97 -5.24
N ALA A 260 9.42 -4.75 -5.53
CA ALA A 260 9.46 -6.21 -5.67
C ALA A 260 10.11 -6.97 -4.48
N SER A 261 10.08 -6.42 -3.27
CA SER A 261 10.73 -6.96 -2.07
C SER A 261 9.80 -6.94 -0.87
N ILE A 262 10.34 -7.13 0.32
CA ILE A 262 9.70 -6.79 1.59
C ILE A 262 10.50 -5.68 2.25
N GLY A 263 9.91 -4.95 3.18
CA GLY A 263 10.52 -3.83 3.87
C GLY A 263 9.85 -2.51 3.57
N GLY A 264 10.44 -1.45 4.08
CA GLY A 264 10.02 -0.08 3.83
C GLY A 264 11.05 0.90 4.37
N PHE A 265 10.81 2.19 4.19
CA PHE A 265 11.68 3.23 4.68
C PHE A 265 10.92 4.48 5.10
N LEU A 266 11.54 5.26 5.96
CA LEU A 266 11.15 6.65 6.24
C LEU A 266 12.29 7.54 5.75
N ALA A 267 11.98 8.61 5.04
CA ALA A 267 12.94 9.63 4.62
C ALA A 267 12.52 11.02 5.07
N GLY A 268 13.49 11.88 5.37
CA GLY A 268 13.28 13.25 5.84
C GLY A 268 14.57 13.91 6.25
N ARG A 269 14.48 14.95 7.09
CA ARG A 269 15.64 15.62 7.67
C ARG A 269 16.48 14.68 8.51
N LYS A 270 17.78 14.80 8.42
CA LYS A 270 18.76 13.90 9.08
C LYS A 270 18.54 13.76 10.59
N GLU A 271 18.27 14.85 11.29
CA GLU A 271 18.07 14.83 12.75
C GLU A 271 16.79 14.09 13.13
N VAL A 272 15.72 14.23 12.32
CA VAL A 272 14.43 13.54 12.53
C VAL A 272 14.59 12.04 12.27
N ILE A 273 15.27 11.67 11.20
CA ILE A 273 15.55 10.26 10.88
C ILE A 273 16.41 9.62 11.97
N HIS A 274 17.44 10.31 12.47
CA HIS A 274 18.26 9.82 13.58
C HIS A 274 17.43 9.66 14.88
N TRP A 275 16.53 10.59 15.17
CA TRP A 275 15.59 10.45 16.29
C TRP A 275 14.75 9.17 16.16
N VAL A 276 14.13 8.96 15.00
CA VAL A 276 13.32 7.75 14.75
C VAL A 276 14.18 6.49 14.86
N GLN A 277 15.43 6.51 14.39
CA GLN A 277 16.37 5.40 14.50
C GLN A 277 16.59 4.95 15.96
N ILE A 278 16.59 5.90 16.92
CA ILE A 278 16.84 5.62 18.33
C ILE A 278 15.55 5.28 19.10
N PHE A 279 14.39 5.81 18.68
CA PHE A 279 13.16 5.73 19.47
C PHE A 279 12.06 4.85 18.85
N ALA A 280 12.16 4.47 17.58
CA ALA A 280 11.17 3.59 16.95
C ALA A 280 11.34 2.13 17.42
N ARG A 281 10.51 1.71 18.36
CA ARG A 281 10.54 0.35 18.92
C ARG A 281 10.48 -0.77 17.87
N PRO A 282 9.60 -0.72 16.85
CA PRO A 282 9.57 -1.74 15.80
C PRO A 282 10.89 -1.83 14.99
N PHE A 283 11.67 -0.75 14.90
CA PHE A 283 12.98 -0.77 14.28
C PHE A 283 14.04 -1.42 15.20
N ILE A 284 14.07 -1.02 16.47
CA ILE A 284 15.10 -1.47 17.43
C ILE A 284 14.94 -2.95 17.78
N PHE A 285 13.70 -3.42 17.95
CA PHE A 285 13.39 -4.75 18.47
C PHE A 285 12.99 -5.77 17.39
N SER A 286 13.24 -5.46 16.11
CA SER A 286 13.03 -6.39 15.00
C SER A 286 14.35 -6.75 14.33
N ALA A 287 14.41 -7.96 13.76
CA ALA A 287 15.54 -8.35 12.91
C ALA A 287 15.60 -7.46 11.66
N SER A 288 16.82 -7.24 11.18
CA SER A 288 17.10 -6.43 9.99
C SER A 288 16.51 -7.04 8.72
N LEU A 289 16.27 -6.18 7.75
CA LEU A 289 15.93 -6.62 6.39
C LEU A 289 17.01 -7.56 5.85
N PRO A 290 16.66 -8.77 5.36
CA PRO A 290 17.65 -9.73 4.86
C PRO A 290 18.46 -9.21 3.66
N PRO A 291 19.72 -9.66 3.48
CA PRO A 291 20.60 -9.18 2.41
C PRO A 291 20.01 -9.28 1.00
N ALA A 292 19.32 -10.39 0.70
CA ALA A 292 18.65 -10.57 -0.60
C ALA A 292 17.61 -9.49 -0.86
N ASN A 293 16.84 -9.11 0.16
CA ASN A 293 15.81 -8.09 0.05
C ASN A 293 16.40 -6.69 -0.14
N VAL A 294 17.49 -6.38 0.56
CA VAL A 294 18.24 -5.12 0.36
C VAL A 294 18.78 -5.03 -1.06
N ALA A 295 19.42 -6.09 -1.56
CA ALA A 295 19.95 -6.15 -2.93
C ALA A 295 18.86 -6.04 -3.99
N THR A 296 17.69 -6.66 -3.73
CA THR A 296 16.49 -6.52 -4.59
C THR A 296 16.11 -5.05 -4.74
N VAL A 297 15.99 -4.30 -3.63
CA VAL A 297 15.59 -2.89 -3.67
C VAL A 297 16.63 -2.02 -4.36
N LEU A 298 17.93 -2.26 -4.08
CA LEU A 298 19.02 -1.56 -4.78
C LEU A 298 18.95 -1.78 -6.30
N ALA A 299 18.71 -3.02 -6.74
CA ALA A 299 18.55 -3.33 -8.16
C ALA A 299 17.28 -2.72 -8.76
N CYS A 300 16.18 -2.68 -7.99
CA CYS A 300 14.96 -2.01 -8.45
C CYS A 300 15.16 -0.50 -8.63
N LEU A 301 15.91 0.16 -7.73
CA LEU A 301 16.28 1.58 -7.90
C LEU A 301 17.08 1.80 -9.19
N ASP A 302 18.03 0.89 -9.50
CA ASP A 302 18.77 0.95 -10.75
C ASP A 302 17.81 0.85 -11.96
N VAL A 303 16.95 -0.18 -11.97
CA VAL A 303 16.01 -0.42 -13.08
C VAL A 303 15.02 0.73 -13.26
N ILE A 304 14.49 1.31 -12.18
CA ILE A 304 13.56 2.46 -12.29
C ILE A 304 14.26 3.67 -12.94
N GLN A 305 15.55 3.86 -12.69
CA GLN A 305 16.33 4.96 -13.28
C GLN A 305 16.78 4.66 -14.72
N GLU A 306 17.14 3.42 -15.03
CA GLU A 306 17.59 2.96 -16.34
C GLU A 306 16.44 2.73 -17.34
N GLU A 307 15.24 2.36 -16.85
CA GLU A 307 14.06 2.01 -17.64
C GLU A 307 12.84 2.89 -17.23
N PRO A 308 12.93 4.25 -17.33
CA PRO A 308 11.85 5.16 -16.90
C PRO A 308 10.54 4.96 -17.68
N GLU A 309 10.60 4.35 -18.87
CA GLU A 309 9.44 3.98 -19.68
C GLU A 309 8.49 3.01 -18.97
N ARG A 310 8.95 2.25 -17.97
CA ARG A 310 8.05 1.41 -17.15
C ARG A 310 7.03 2.23 -16.37
N VAL A 311 7.46 3.37 -15.82
CA VAL A 311 6.56 4.29 -15.10
C VAL A 311 5.54 4.90 -16.08
N VAL A 312 5.99 5.29 -17.27
CA VAL A 312 5.09 5.79 -18.33
C VAL A 312 4.10 4.71 -18.75
N ARG A 313 4.59 3.48 -18.97
CA ARG A 313 3.77 2.35 -19.44
C ARG A 313 2.70 1.96 -18.43
N VAL A 314 3.01 1.84 -17.14
CA VAL A 314 2.01 1.46 -16.12
C VAL A 314 0.87 2.46 -16.05
N ASN A 315 1.18 3.76 -16.17
CA ASN A 315 0.16 4.80 -16.17
C ASN A 315 -0.67 4.79 -17.45
N ALA A 316 -0.05 4.57 -18.63
CA ALA A 316 -0.76 4.45 -19.90
C ALA A 316 -1.72 3.22 -19.92
N VAL A 317 -1.28 2.07 -19.41
CA VAL A 317 -2.15 0.89 -19.26
C VAL A 317 -3.33 1.21 -18.35
N ALA A 318 -3.07 1.84 -17.20
CA ALA A 318 -4.12 2.19 -16.26
C ALA A 318 -5.13 3.21 -16.84
N GLU A 319 -4.65 4.21 -17.54
CA GLU A 319 -5.49 5.21 -18.20
C GLU A 319 -6.41 4.56 -19.24
N ARG A 320 -5.85 3.70 -20.10
CA ARG A 320 -6.65 2.94 -21.06
C ARG A 320 -7.73 2.13 -20.38
N VAL A 321 -7.40 1.36 -19.35
CA VAL A 321 -8.37 0.52 -18.63
C VAL A 321 -9.44 1.36 -17.95
N ARG A 322 -9.08 2.48 -17.29
CA ARG A 322 -10.07 3.39 -16.68
C ARG A 322 -11.06 3.92 -17.72
N ASN A 323 -10.57 4.38 -18.85
CA ASN A 323 -11.39 4.95 -19.91
C ASN A 323 -12.37 3.91 -20.49
N GLU A 324 -11.89 2.70 -20.77
CA GLU A 324 -12.70 1.62 -21.29
C GLU A 324 -13.74 1.13 -20.28
N LEU A 325 -13.37 0.95 -19.00
CA LEU A 325 -14.33 0.54 -17.96
C LEU A 325 -15.42 1.61 -17.74
N ARG A 326 -15.05 2.91 -17.76
CA ARG A 326 -16.03 4.00 -17.70
C ARG A 326 -16.96 3.98 -18.93
N SER A 327 -16.44 3.75 -20.13
CA SER A 327 -17.24 3.66 -21.35
C SER A 327 -18.23 2.48 -21.33
N MET A 328 -17.83 1.39 -20.66
CA MET A 328 -18.73 0.25 -20.39
C MET A 328 -19.76 0.57 -19.30
N GLY A 329 -19.68 1.72 -18.61
CA GLY A 329 -20.56 2.12 -17.54
C GLY A 329 -20.27 1.45 -16.19
N TYR A 330 -19.03 1.03 -15.94
CA TYR A 330 -18.60 0.62 -14.61
C TYR A 330 -18.34 1.84 -13.70
N ASP A 331 -18.74 1.74 -12.44
CA ASP A 331 -18.32 2.68 -11.41
C ASP A 331 -16.91 2.29 -10.95
N ILE A 332 -15.93 3.13 -11.22
CA ILE A 332 -14.53 2.98 -10.82
C ILE A 332 -14.11 4.03 -9.80
N ALA A 333 -15.05 4.62 -9.12
CA ALA A 333 -14.86 5.72 -8.18
C ALA A 333 -13.98 6.86 -8.79
N VAL A 334 -13.14 7.47 -7.99
CA VAL A 334 -12.24 8.57 -8.38
C VAL A 334 -10.82 8.11 -8.77
N SER A 335 -10.65 6.86 -9.16
CA SER A 335 -9.32 6.31 -9.50
C SER A 335 -8.54 7.16 -10.50
N GLU A 336 -7.30 7.47 -10.15
CA GLU A 336 -6.34 8.26 -10.94
C GLU A 336 -5.04 7.49 -11.23
N THR A 337 -4.84 6.35 -10.58
CA THR A 337 -3.59 5.57 -10.59
C THR A 337 -3.80 4.16 -11.19
N PRO A 338 -2.78 3.29 -11.24
CA PRO A 338 -2.94 1.90 -11.64
C PRO A 338 -3.84 1.05 -10.75
N ILE A 339 -4.29 1.55 -9.61
CA ILE A 339 -5.31 0.93 -8.77
C ILE A 339 -6.67 1.36 -9.29
N ILE A 340 -7.47 0.41 -9.76
CA ILE A 340 -8.79 0.69 -10.32
C ILE A 340 -9.82 -0.17 -9.57
N PRO A 341 -10.53 0.40 -8.58
CA PRO A 341 -11.65 -0.27 -7.95
C PRO A 341 -12.80 -0.37 -8.94
N ILE A 342 -13.54 -1.45 -8.90
CA ILE A 342 -14.77 -1.62 -9.66
C ILE A 342 -15.88 -1.84 -8.64
N VAL A 343 -16.63 -0.78 -8.35
CA VAL A 343 -17.67 -0.79 -7.33
C VAL A 343 -18.88 -1.50 -7.88
N ILE A 344 -19.28 -2.57 -7.21
CA ILE A 344 -20.49 -3.35 -7.57
C ILE A 344 -21.59 -3.13 -6.53
N GLY A 345 -21.20 -2.79 -5.28
CA GLY A 345 -22.08 -2.52 -4.17
C GLY A 345 -22.57 -3.79 -3.48
N ASP A 346 -23.33 -4.64 -4.17
CA ASP A 346 -23.83 -5.89 -3.62
C ASP A 346 -22.73 -6.94 -3.45
N MET A 347 -22.62 -7.49 -2.24
CA MET A 347 -21.59 -8.45 -1.87
C MET A 347 -21.65 -9.74 -2.71
N MET A 348 -22.85 -10.29 -2.90
CA MET A 348 -23.00 -11.55 -3.63
C MET A 348 -22.72 -11.38 -5.12
N LYS A 349 -23.18 -10.27 -5.73
CA LYS A 349 -22.83 -9.93 -7.11
C LYS A 349 -21.31 -9.71 -7.27
N THR A 350 -20.66 -9.11 -6.28
CA THR A 350 -19.20 -8.91 -6.31
C THR A 350 -18.46 -10.24 -6.29
N ILE A 351 -18.86 -11.19 -5.44
CA ILE A 351 -18.30 -12.54 -5.41
C ILE A 351 -18.58 -13.29 -6.73
N GLN A 352 -19.78 -13.15 -7.30
CA GLN A 352 -20.13 -13.75 -8.59
C GLN A 352 -19.28 -13.15 -9.73
N ALA A 353 -19.09 -11.83 -9.75
CA ALA A 353 -18.23 -11.15 -10.72
C ALA A 353 -16.77 -11.67 -10.62
N TRP A 354 -16.24 -11.77 -9.40
CA TRP A 354 -14.94 -12.38 -9.15
C TRP A 354 -14.87 -13.82 -9.69
N LYS A 355 -15.88 -14.64 -9.41
CA LYS A 355 -15.92 -16.04 -9.84
C LYS A 355 -15.94 -16.16 -11.36
N ILE A 356 -16.71 -15.32 -12.07
CA ILE A 356 -16.74 -15.29 -13.54
C ILE A 356 -15.38 -14.91 -14.11
N LEU A 357 -14.73 -13.89 -13.55
CA LEU A 357 -13.36 -13.50 -13.93
C LEU A 357 -12.38 -14.65 -13.71
N PHE A 358 -12.40 -15.25 -12.52
CA PHE A 358 -11.53 -16.36 -12.16
C PHE A 358 -11.70 -17.55 -13.09
N ASP A 359 -12.94 -17.95 -13.39
CA ASP A 359 -13.24 -19.05 -14.33
C ASP A 359 -12.87 -18.71 -15.77
N SER A 360 -12.86 -17.43 -16.13
CA SER A 360 -12.40 -16.93 -17.44
C SER A 360 -10.88 -16.75 -17.53
N GLY A 361 -10.15 -17.12 -16.49
CA GLY A 361 -8.69 -17.05 -16.46
C GLY A 361 -8.14 -15.68 -16.10
N ILE A 362 -8.85 -14.89 -15.28
CA ILE A 362 -8.41 -13.59 -14.75
C ILE A 362 -8.53 -13.62 -13.22
N TYR A 363 -7.43 -13.31 -12.53
CA TYR A 363 -7.37 -13.27 -11.07
C TYR A 363 -7.27 -11.84 -10.56
N THR A 364 -8.23 -11.45 -9.72
CA THR A 364 -8.27 -10.14 -9.04
C THR A 364 -8.62 -10.31 -7.57
N ASN A 365 -8.50 -9.22 -6.82
CA ASN A 365 -8.86 -9.18 -5.41
C ASN A 365 -10.31 -8.70 -5.23
N VAL A 366 -10.91 -9.10 -4.11
CA VAL A 366 -12.25 -8.69 -3.70
C VAL A 366 -12.14 -7.92 -2.39
N ALA A 367 -12.82 -6.79 -2.28
CA ALA A 367 -12.99 -6.09 -1.03
C ALA A 367 -14.47 -6.10 -0.63
N LEU A 368 -14.74 -6.71 0.52
CA LEU A 368 -16.06 -6.90 1.08
C LEU A 368 -16.15 -6.28 2.48
N PRO A 369 -17.31 -5.98 3.02
CA PRO A 369 -17.46 -5.63 4.42
C PRO A 369 -16.83 -6.70 5.35
N PRO A 370 -16.16 -6.31 6.42
CA PRO A 370 -16.04 -4.96 6.98
C PRO A 370 -14.87 -4.14 6.43
N ALA A 371 -14.12 -4.62 5.42
CA ALA A 371 -13.00 -3.88 4.83
C ALA A 371 -13.46 -2.65 4.01
N VAL A 372 -14.70 -2.66 3.56
CA VAL A 372 -15.39 -1.54 2.91
C VAL A 372 -16.80 -1.38 3.52
N PRO A 373 -17.47 -0.23 3.35
CA PRO A 373 -18.87 -0.07 3.75
C PRO A 373 -19.79 -1.13 3.13
N PRO A 374 -20.95 -1.44 3.75
CA PRO A 374 -21.83 -2.53 3.32
C PRO A 374 -22.34 -2.46 1.86
N ASP A 375 -22.46 -1.24 1.33
CA ASP A 375 -22.92 -0.93 -0.02
C ASP A 375 -21.77 -0.62 -1.01
N MET A 376 -20.53 -0.85 -0.61
CA MET A 376 -19.31 -0.52 -1.36
C MET A 376 -18.45 -1.74 -1.70
N SER A 377 -19.06 -2.94 -1.76
CA SER A 377 -18.34 -4.14 -2.19
C SER A 377 -17.77 -3.94 -3.60
N LEU A 378 -16.50 -4.27 -3.79
CA LEU A 378 -15.79 -3.98 -5.04
C LEU A 378 -14.79 -5.07 -5.44
N LEU A 379 -14.46 -5.12 -6.72
CA LEU A 379 -13.28 -5.78 -7.21
C LEU A 379 -12.13 -4.78 -7.19
N ARG A 380 -11.05 -5.08 -6.47
CA ARG A 380 -9.86 -4.25 -6.46
C ARG A 380 -8.89 -4.74 -7.52
N THR A 381 -8.84 -4.05 -8.65
CA THR A 381 -7.89 -4.35 -9.71
C THR A 381 -6.67 -3.44 -9.64
N SER A 382 -5.55 -3.93 -10.12
CA SER A 382 -4.32 -3.15 -10.30
C SER A 382 -3.51 -3.69 -11.47
N TYR A 383 -2.85 -2.79 -12.17
CA TYR A 383 -2.20 -3.09 -13.44
C TYR A 383 -0.69 -2.92 -13.33
N MET A 384 0.03 -3.65 -14.20
CA MET A 384 1.49 -3.67 -14.25
C MET A 384 2.00 -3.11 -15.58
N ALA A 385 3.19 -2.50 -15.57
CA ALA A 385 3.87 -2.05 -16.78
C ALA A 385 4.11 -3.17 -17.81
N THR A 386 4.18 -4.41 -17.32
CA THR A 386 4.42 -5.62 -18.12
C THR A 386 3.16 -6.22 -18.74
N HIS A 387 1.96 -5.72 -18.45
CA HIS A 387 0.76 -6.13 -19.19
C HIS A 387 0.88 -5.74 -20.66
N THR A 388 0.75 -6.73 -21.54
CA THR A 388 0.70 -6.50 -22.98
C THR A 388 -0.66 -5.95 -23.40
N ASP A 389 -0.73 -5.29 -24.57
CA ASP A 389 -2.00 -4.77 -25.09
C ASP A 389 -3.02 -5.88 -25.32
N ALA A 390 -2.59 -7.05 -25.84
CA ALA A 390 -3.45 -8.21 -26.00
C ALA A 390 -4.01 -8.75 -24.67
N GLN A 391 -3.22 -8.68 -23.58
CA GLN A 391 -3.71 -9.05 -22.26
C GLN A 391 -4.73 -8.04 -21.75
N VAL A 392 -4.49 -6.75 -21.98
CA VAL A 392 -5.45 -5.68 -21.64
C VAL A 392 -6.76 -5.85 -22.41
N ASP A 393 -6.70 -6.16 -23.73
CA ASP A 393 -7.89 -6.45 -24.54
C ASP A 393 -8.70 -7.60 -23.96
N ARG A 394 -8.04 -8.72 -23.65
CA ARG A 394 -8.68 -9.89 -23.03
C ARG A 394 -9.34 -9.57 -21.70
N ILE A 395 -8.70 -8.73 -20.86
CA ILE A 395 -9.25 -8.28 -19.58
C ILE A 395 -10.54 -7.49 -19.82
N LEU A 396 -10.50 -6.51 -20.72
CA LEU A 396 -11.64 -5.64 -21.03
C LEU A 396 -12.82 -6.41 -21.64
N GLU A 397 -12.54 -7.32 -22.58
CA GLU A 397 -13.56 -8.23 -23.14
C GLU A 397 -14.24 -9.06 -22.05
N THR A 398 -13.44 -9.54 -21.06
CA THR A 398 -13.99 -10.34 -19.97
C THR A 398 -14.87 -9.50 -19.05
N PHE A 399 -14.48 -8.24 -18.75
CA PHE A 399 -15.34 -7.33 -18.03
C PHE A 399 -16.66 -7.04 -18.79
N GLY A 400 -16.60 -6.89 -20.11
CA GLY A 400 -17.82 -6.79 -20.93
C GLY A 400 -18.78 -7.98 -20.74
N LYS A 401 -18.24 -9.19 -20.67
CA LYS A 401 -19.04 -10.41 -20.37
C LYS A 401 -19.61 -10.40 -18.96
N VAL A 402 -18.81 -10.01 -17.96
CA VAL A 402 -19.26 -9.91 -16.56
C VAL A 402 -20.45 -8.96 -16.46
N LYS A 403 -20.35 -7.79 -17.10
CA LYS A 403 -21.43 -6.78 -17.10
C LYS A 403 -22.75 -7.32 -17.68
N GLN A 404 -22.65 -8.02 -18.81
CA GLN A 404 -23.82 -8.62 -19.46
C GLN A 404 -24.46 -9.73 -18.60
N LEU A 405 -23.65 -10.60 -18.02
CA LEU A 405 -24.13 -11.76 -17.25
C LEU A 405 -24.77 -11.36 -15.91
N LEU A 406 -24.30 -10.30 -15.28
CA LEU A 406 -24.77 -9.88 -13.96
C LEU A 406 -25.72 -8.67 -14.00
N ALA A 407 -25.92 -8.09 -15.16
CA ALA A 407 -26.70 -6.86 -15.36
C ALA A 407 -26.30 -5.74 -14.36
N ILE A 408 -25.00 -5.41 -14.33
CA ILE A 408 -24.39 -4.39 -13.45
C ILE A 408 -23.83 -3.24 -14.27
#